data_cfa9f01935a7f54f8c1801b4cda452b7
#
_entry.id   cfa9f01935a7f54f8c1801b4cda452b7
#
_cell.length_a   1.000
_cell.length_b   1.000
_cell.length_c   1.000
_cell.angle_alpha   90.00
_cell.angle_beta   90.00
_cell.angle_gamma   90.00
#
_symmetry.space_group_name_H-M   'P 1'
#
loop_
_entity.id
_entity.type
_entity.pdbx_description
1 polymer ?
#
loop_
_entity_poly.entity_id
_entity_poly.type
_entity_poly.pdbx_seq_one_letter_code
_entity_poly.pdbx_strand_id
1 'polypeptide(L)'
;MHTNKARPSRRTALTLGTAAALSLGGGTAHALPATGGVTARLRDLEREHTARLGVYARNVRTGRTVAYRADELFPMASVFKTLAAAAVLRDLDRDGEFLARRIHYTQAYVTKSGYSPVTKDHVATGMTVGELCDATIRFSDNTAGNLLLKELGGPTAITRFARSTGDPVTRLDRWEPELNSAEPWRVTDTTTPRAIGLTYARLVLGDALEPRDRARLTDWLLRNTTSLERFRKGLPADWLLADKTGGGQYGSNNDVGITWPPDGPPIVMSVLTTQPEEDAPADNPLVAGAAALLAAELA
;
A
#
# COMPACT_ATOMS: atom_id res chain seq x y z
N MET A 1 -73.40 -19.48 10.69
CA MET A 1 -74.04 -20.78 10.24
C MET A 1 -72.92 -21.62 9.72
N HIS A 2 -72.58 -22.55 10.52
CA HIS A 2 -72.61 -24.00 10.34
C HIS A 2 -71.62 -24.48 9.26
N THR A 3 -70.68 -25.16 9.57
CA THR A 3 -70.29 -26.49 10.18
C THR A 3 -69.57 -27.26 9.09
N ASN A 4 -68.54 -27.89 9.28
CA ASN A 4 -67.95 -28.85 10.18
C ASN A 4 -67.39 -30.07 9.39
N LYS A 5 -66.18 -30.50 9.75
CA LYS A 5 -65.74 -31.90 9.79
C LYS A 5 -65.56 -32.67 8.44
N ALA A 6 -64.64 -33.54 8.21
CA ALA A 6 -63.82 -34.41 9.07
C ALA A 6 -62.75 -35.12 8.20
N ARG A 7 -61.68 -35.58 8.82
CA ARG A 7 -60.79 -36.69 8.40
C ARG A 7 -61.57 -38.04 8.47
N PRO A 8 -61.09 -39.15 7.85
CA PRO A 8 -59.82 -39.84 8.12
C PRO A 8 -59.25 -40.64 6.90
N SER A 9 -58.06 -41.06 6.89
CA SER A 9 -57.18 -42.10 7.42
C SER A 9 -56.93 -43.30 6.50
N ARG A 10 -55.64 -43.61 6.35
CA ARG A 10 -54.94 -44.91 6.38
C ARG A 10 -54.85 -45.83 5.11
N ARG A 11 -53.61 -46.19 4.89
CA ARG A 11 -52.97 -47.52 4.68
C ARG A 11 -52.46 -47.84 3.27
N THR A 12 -51.14 -47.82 3.15
CA THR A 12 -50.20 -48.96 2.91
C THR A 12 -50.26 -49.61 1.53
N ALA A 13 -49.20 -49.55 0.76
CA ALA A 13 -48.54 -50.69 0.12
C ALA A 13 -47.08 -50.29 -0.31
N LEU A 14 -46.16 -51.15 0.13
CA LEU A 14 -44.76 -51.24 -0.32
C LEU A 14 -44.70 -51.72 -1.78
N THR A 15 -43.80 -51.15 -2.58
CA THR A 15 -43.12 -51.83 -3.66
C THR A 15 -41.68 -51.43 -3.73
N LEU A 16 -40.80 -52.42 -3.56
CA LEU A 16 -39.33 -52.24 -3.75
C LEU A 16 -39.06 -52.02 -5.24
N GLY A 17 -38.32 -50.96 -5.52
CA GLY A 17 -37.67 -50.73 -6.79
C GLY A 17 -36.21 -50.36 -6.55
N THR A 18 -35.30 -51.28 -6.84
CA THR A 18 -33.85 -51.06 -6.81
C THR A 18 -33.47 -50.09 -7.93
N ALA A 19 -33.06 -48.89 -7.57
CA ALA A 19 -32.39 -47.97 -8.47
C ALA A 19 -30.93 -47.80 -8.03
N ALA A 20 -30.04 -48.20 -8.92
CA ALA A 20 -28.61 -48.05 -8.78
C ALA A 20 -28.24 -46.54 -8.73
N ALA A 21 -27.71 -46.09 -7.61
CA ALA A 21 -27.15 -44.74 -7.47
C ALA A 21 -25.74 -44.74 -8.08
N LEU A 22 -25.59 -44.07 -9.22
CA LEU A 22 -24.31 -43.61 -9.72
C LEU A 22 -23.83 -42.46 -8.82
N SER A 23 -22.90 -42.76 -7.91
CA SER A 23 -22.17 -41.75 -7.15
C SER A 23 -21.23 -41.01 -8.07
N LEU A 24 -21.63 -39.82 -8.54
CA LEU A 24 -20.70 -38.80 -9.03
C LEU A 24 -19.87 -38.36 -7.85
N GLY A 25 -18.64 -38.86 -7.77
CA GLY A 25 -17.65 -38.42 -6.84
C GLY A 25 -17.29 -36.93 -7.10
N GLY A 26 -17.98 -36.04 -6.40
CA GLY A 26 -17.53 -34.65 -6.24
C GLY A 26 -16.24 -34.67 -5.43
N GLY A 27 -15.10 -34.65 -6.09
CA GLY A 27 -13.84 -34.44 -5.46
C GLY A 27 -13.82 -33.03 -4.84
N THR A 28 -14.09 -32.94 -3.54
CA THR A 28 -13.69 -31.78 -2.76
C THR A 28 -12.17 -31.68 -2.88
N ALA A 29 -11.70 -30.71 -3.66
CA ALA A 29 -10.30 -30.33 -3.61
C ALA A 29 -10.00 -29.93 -2.17
N HIS A 30 -9.50 -30.86 -1.38
CA HIS A 30 -8.89 -30.57 -0.10
C HIS A 30 -7.64 -29.75 -0.44
N ALA A 31 -7.71 -28.42 -0.27
CA ALA A 31 -6.53 -27.61 -0.18
C ALA A 31 -5.69 -28.24 0.94
N LEU A 32 -4.55 -28.83 0.57
CA LEU A 32 -3.58 -29.31 1.54
C LEU A 32 -3.30 -28.15 2.49
N PRO A 33 -3.33 -28.35 3.81
CA PRO A 33 -2.91 -27.30 4.74
C PRO A 33 -1.48 -26.96 4.37
N ALA A 34 -1.22 -25.68 4.07
CA ALA A 34 0.11 -25.19 3.77
C ALA A 34 1.00 -25.49 4.99
N THR A 35 1.86 -26.50 4.87
CA THR A 35 2.77 -26.96 5.91
C THR A 35 3.95 -26.00 6.06
N GLY A 36 3.67 -24.76 6.47
CA GLY A 36 4.66 -23.73 6.75
C GLY A 36 3.95 -22.46 7.18
N GLY A 37 4.44 -21.81 8.23
CA GLY A 37 3.94 -20.50 8.66
C GLY A 37 4.08 -19.46 7.55
N VAL A 38 3.39 -18.33 7.66
CA VAL A 38 3.36 -17.24 6.66
C VAL A 38 4.78 -16.83 6.20
N THR A 39 5.77 -16.83 7.10
CA THR A 39 7.17 -16.52 6.77
C THR A 39 7.78 -17.53 5.77
N ALA A 40 7.43 -18.81 5.85
CA ALA A 40 7.90 -19.81 4.88
C ALA A 40 7.27 -19.55 3.52
N ARG A 41 5.97 -19.22 3.46
CA ARG A 41 5.27 -18.86 2.21
C ARG A 41 5.85 -17.58 1.57
N LEU A 42 6.22 -16.58 2.37
CA LEU A 42 6.89 -15.36 1.87
C LEU A 42 8.28 -15.69 1.29
N ARG A 43 9.03 -16.60 1.92
CA ARG A 43 10.31 -17.09 1.38
C ARG A 43 10.14 -17.85 0.07
N ASP A 44 9.09 -18.65 -0.04
CA ASP A 44 8.78 -19.38 -1.27
C ASP A 44 8.43 -18.41 -2.39
N LEU A 45 7.61 -17.41 -2.11
CA LEU A 45 7.24 -16.34 -3.03
C LEU A 45 8.49 -15.54 -3.48
N GLU A 46 9.40 -15.18 -2.57
CA GLU A 46 10.67 -14.52 -2.90
C GLU A 46 11.51 -15.34 -3.89
N ARG A 47 11.60 -16.66 -3.68
CA ARG A 47 12.36 -17.56 -4.57
C ARG A 47 11.69 -17.74 -5.93
N GLU A 48 10.38 -17.92 -5.96
CA GLU A 48 9.59 -18.09 -7.19
C GLU A 48 9.77 -16.90 -8.14
N HIS A 49 9.80 -15.69 -7.57
CA HIS A 49 9.93 -14.44 -8.31
C HIS A 49 11.38 -13.98 -8.52
N THR A 50 12.38 -14.74 -8.06
CA THR A 50 13.81 -14.37 -8.18
C THR A 50 14.08 -12.94 -7.72
N ALA A 51 13.41 -12.51 -6.67
CA ALA A 51 13.46 -11.15 -6.12
C ALA A 51 13.98 -11.17 -4.68
N ARG A 52 14.30 -10.02 -4.14
CA ARG A 52 14.48 -9.78 -2.71
C ARG A 52 13.23 -9.14 -2.19
N LEU A 53 12.58 -9.77 -1.22
CA LEU A 53 11.29 -9.36 -0.66
C LEU A 53 11.43 -8.95 0.81
N GLY A 54 11.05 -7.74 1.15
CA GLY A 54 10.95 -7.25 2.52
C GLY A 54 9.49 -6.99 2.91
N VAL A 55 9.05 -7.53 4.04
CA VAL A 55 7.66 -7.43 4.50
C VAL A 55 7.59 -7.07 5.97
N TYR A 56 6.73 -6.12 6.30
CA TYR A 56 6.25 -5.89 7.65
C TYR A 56 4.73 -5.65 7.59
N ALA A 57 3.99 -6.39 8.41
CA ALA A 57 2.58 -6.11 8.60
C ALA A 57 2.17 -6.33 10.05
N ARG A 58 1.18 -5.56 10.53
CA ARG A 58 0.69 -5.64 11.90
C ARG A 58 -0.80 -5.34 11.97
N ASN A 59 -1.54 -6.25 12.57
CA ASN A 59 -2.90 -5.99 13.03
C ASN A 59 -2.82 -5.08 14.27
N VAL A 60 -3.40 -3.88 14.19
CA VAL A 60 -3.20 -2.83 15.18
C VAL A 60 -3.85 -3.17 16.52
N ARG A 61 -5.02 -3.86 16.50
CA ARG A 61 -5.75 -4.22 17.71
C ARG A 61 -5.15 -5.42 18.44
N THR A 62 -4.83 -6.49 17.69
CA THR A 62 -4.36 -7.74 18.29
C THR A 62 -2.86 -7.74 18.56
N GLY A 63 -2.11 -6.85 17.90
CA GLY A 63 -0.65 -6.81 17.94
C GLY A 63 0.03 -7.93 17.12
N ARG A 64 -0.73 -8.84 16.48
CA ARG A 64 -0.16 -9.88 15.61
C ARG A 64 0.67 -9.22 14.52
N THR A 65 1.84 -9.76 14.29
CA THR A 65 2.83 -9.17 13.38
C THR A 65 3.40 -10.25 12.46
N VAL A 66 3.52 -9.92 11.18
CA VAL A 66 4.30 -10.67 10.19
C VAL A 66 5.53 -9.84 9.84
N ALA A 67 6.70 -10.44 9.89
CA ALA A 67 7.96 -9.79 9.58
C ALA A 67 8.86 -10.74 8.78
N TYR A 68 9.30 -10.29 7.60
CA TYR A 68 10.25 -11.00 6.75
C TYR A 68 11.22 -9.99 6.15
N ARG A 69 12.51 -10.11 6.41
CA ARG A 69 13.53 -9.08 6.11
C ARG A 69 13.11 -7.66 6.52
N ALA A 70 12.30 -7.59 7.59
CA ALA A 70 11.60 -6.37 7.97
C ALA A 70 12.51 -5.21 8.39
N ASP A 71 13.74 -5.53 8.77
CA ASP A 71 14.76 -4.59 9.26
C ASP A 71 15.93 -4.39 8.27
N GLU A 72 15.82 -4.97 7.08
CA GLU A 72 16.79 -4.76 6.00
C GLU A 72 16.44 -3.51 5.18
N LEU A 73 17.47 -2.81 4.69
CA LEU A 73 17.29 -1.60 3.88
C LEU A 73 16.83 -1.97 2.46
N PHE A 74 15.86 -1.22 1.97
CA PHE A 74 15.36 -1.27 0.59
C PHE A 74 15.28 0.14 0.02
N PRO A 75 15.47 0.33 -1.31
CA PRO A 75 15.18 1.59 -1.97
C PRO A 75 13.74 1.99 -1.71
N MET A 76 13.54 3.24 -1.30
CA MET A 76 12.21 3.72 -0.89
C MET A 76 11.36 4.15 -2.09
N ALA A 77 12.01 4.68 -3.14
CA ALA A 77 11.35 5.27 -4.29
C ALA A 77 10.21 6.23 -3.87
N SER A 78 9.13 6.30 -4.60
CA SER A 78 8.02 7.24 -4.36
C SER A 78 7.24 7.06 -3.05
N VAL A 79 7.56 6.08 -2.21
CA VAL A 79 6.91 5.91 -0.91
C VAL A 79 7.13 7.13 0.01
N PHE A 80 8.26 7.86 -0.16
CA PHE A 80 8.54 9.09 0.57
C PHE A 80 7.49 10.19 0.39
N LYS A 81 6.73 10.17 -0.71
CA LYS A 81 5.77 11.22 -1.06
C LYS A 81 4.66 11.39 -0.03
N THR A 82 4.30 10.32 0.67
CA THR A 82 3.42 10.40 1.84
C THR A 82 4.03 11.22 2.96
N LEU A 83 5.32 11.03 3.24
CA LEU A 83 6.03 11.82 4.25
C LEU A 83 6.17 13.28 3.83
N ALA A 84 6.37 13.54 2.53
CA ALA A 84 6.45 14.90 2.01
C ALA A 84 5.12 15.66 2.19
N ALA A 85 3.99 15.05 1.80
CA ALA A 85 2.67 15.65 2.00
C ALA A 85 2.34 15.82 3.49
N ALA A 86 2.68 14.83 4.33
CA ALA A 86 2.50 14.91 5.78
C ALA A 86 3.35 16.02 6.42
N ALA A 87 4.60 16.21 5.98
CA ALA A 87 5.46 17.28 6.43
C ALA A 87 4.92 18.66 6.03
N VAL A 88 4.37 18.80 4.82
CA VAL A 88 3.69 20.03 4.39
C VAL A 88 2.52 20.35 5.31
N LEU A 89 1.65 19.36 5.57
CA LEU A 89 0.48 19.53 6.44
C LEU A 89 0.88 19.96 7.85
N ARG A 90 1.85 19.28 8.46
CA ARG A 90 2.23 19.48 9.86
C ARG A 90 3.11 20.71 10.07
N ASP A 91 4.11 20.89 9.21
CA ASP A 91 5.21 21.84 9.47
C ASP A 91 5.03 23.17 8.74
N LEU A 92 4.27 23.21 7.64
CA LEU A 92 4.11 24.40 6.81
C LEU A 92 2.68 24.95 6.78
N ASP A 93 1.64 24.07 6.81
CA ASP A 93 0.27 24.54 6.72
C ASP A 93 -0.29 24.91 8.09
N ARG A 94 -0.79 26.14 8.17
CA ARG A 94 -1.59 26.61 9.30
C ARG A 94 -2.93 27.10 8.75
N ASP A 95 -3.99 26.52 9.22
CA ASP A 95 -5.35 26.92 8.85
C ASP A 95 -5.72 26.82 7.36
N GLY A 96 -4.92 26.13 6.55
CA GLY A 96 -5.13 25.92 5.11
C GLY A 96 -4.54 27.00 4.21
N GLU A 97 -3.90 28.03 4.77
CA GLU A 97 -3.32 29.13 3.98
C GLU A 97 -2.16 28.65 3.09
N PHE A 98 -1.28 27.82 3.64
CA PHE A 98 -0.16 27.32 2.86
C PHE A 98 -0.62 26.38 1.75
N LEU A 99 -1.61 25.53 2.01
CA LEU A 99 -2.19 24.64 1.01
C LEU A 99 -2.87 25.39 -0.13
N ALA A 100 -3.41 26.58 0.12
CA ALA A 100 -4.05 27.43 -0.90
C ALA A 100 -3.03 28.19 -1.77
N ARG A 101 -1.77 28.29 -1.34
CA ARG A 101 -0.73 29.01 -2.08
C ARG A 101 -0.45 28.32 -3.42
N ARG A 102 -0.43 29.10 -4.51
CA ARG A 102 -0.16 28.60 -5.87
C ARG A 102 1.33 28.65 -6.18
N ILE A 103 1.87 27.57 -6.73
CA ILE A 103 3.23 27.43 -7.19
C ILE A 103 3.23 27.38 -8.72
N HIS A 104 4.00 28.27 -9.33
CA HIS A 104 4.28 28.24 -10.77
C HIS A 104 5.60 27.52 -11.02
N TYR A 105 5.64 26.76 -12.09
CA TYR A 105 6.81 26.00 -12.53
C TYR A 105 6.89 25.98 -14.05
N THR A 106 8.01 25.57 -14.61
CA THR A 106 8.26 25.62 -16.05
C THR A 106 8.17 24.23 -16.68
N GLN A 107 7.95 24.16 -18.00
CA GLN A 107 8.03 22.92 -18.75
C GLN A 107 9.40 22.23 -18.57
N ALA A 108 10.50 22.99 -18.53
CA ALA A 108 11.82 22.45 -18.29
C ALA A 108 11.93 21.74 -16.93
N TYR A 109 11.26 22.27 -15.90
CA TYR A 109 11.22 21.65 -14.58
C TYR A 109 10.45 20.32 -14.61
N VAL A 110 9.31 20.26 -15.33
CA VAL A 110 8.53 19.03 -15.55
C VAL A 110 9.37 17.98 -16.27
N THR A 111 10.01 18.36 -17.36
CA THR A 111 10.88 17.46 -18.15
C THR A 111 12.03 16.89 -17.30
N LYS A 112 12.67 17.72 -16.49
CA LYS A 112 13.75 17.31 -15.59
C LYS A 112 13.26 16.33 -14.50
N SER A 113 12.05 16.52 -13.98
CA SER A 113 11.48 15.68 -12.91
C SER A 113 11.04 14.31 -13.39
N GLY A 114 10.85 14.11 -14.70
CA GLY A 114 10.45 12.84 -15.29
C GLY A 114 8.94 12.60 -15.19
N TYR A 115 8.51 11.48 -14.62
CA TYR A 115 7.11 11.06 -14.56
C TYR A 115 6.20 12.08 -13.85
N SER A 116 5.41 12.80 -14.62
CA SER A 116 4.62 13.95 -14.16
C SER A 116 3.24 13.99 -14.82
N PRO A 117 2.37 13.00 -14.53
CA PRO A 117 1.11 12.81 -15.26
C PRO A 117 0.09 13.93 -15.07
N VAL A 118 0.14 14.66 -13.97
CA VAL A 118 -0.79 15.74 -13.63
C VAL A 118 -0.17 17.10 -13.89
N THR A 119 1.00 17.36 -13.32
CA THR A 119 1.64 18.68 -13.38
C THR A 119 2.00 19.12 -14.80
N LYS A 120 2.25 18.18 -15.74
CA LYS A 120 2.51 18.50 -17.15
C LYS A 120 1.39 19.30 -17.83
N ASP A 121 0.15 19.13 -17.39
CA ASP A 121 -1.03 19.76 -17.96
C ASP A 121 -1.38 21.11 -17.29
N HIS A 122 -0.61 21.50 -16.24
CA HIS A 122 -0.84 22.69 -15.44
C HIS A 122 0.32 23.71 -15.49
N VAL A 123 1.23 23.59 -16.46
CA VAL A 123 2.40 24.49 -16.58
C VAL A 123 1.98 25.95 -16.74
N ALA A 124 0.93 26.23 -17.52
CA ALA A 124 0.46 27.60 -17.76
C ALA A 124 -0.20 28.25 -16.52
N THR A 125 -0.87 27.44 -15.70
CA THR A 125 -1.65 27.93 -14.55
C THR A 125 -0.95 27.81 -13.22
N GLY A 126 0.05 26.94 -13.12
CA GLY A 126 0.58 26.46 -11.85
C GLY A 126 -0.46 25.61 -11.09
N MET A 127 -0.11 25.17 -9.91
CA MET A 127 -0.97 24.39 -9.02
C MET A 127 -0.86 24.88 -7.58
N THR A 128 -1.93 24.77 -6.79
CA THR A 128 -1.85 25.03 -5.36
C THR A 128 -1.04 23.93 -4.66
N VAL A 129 -0.49 24.22 -3.49
CA VAL A 129 0.25 23.23 -2.69
C VAL A 129 -0.64 22.04 -2.35
N GLY A 130 -1.93 22.27 -2.07
CA GLY A 130 -2.90 21.18 -1.84
C GLY A 130 -3.10 20.29 -3.05
N GLU A 131 -3.21 20.87 -4.26
CA GLU A 131 -3.26 20.12 -5.53
C GLU A 131 -1.96 19.35 -5.79
N LEU A 132 -0.81 19.90 -5.43
CA LEU A 132 0.49 19.19 -5.53
C LEU A 132 0.56 18.01 -4.54
N CYS A 133 0.05 18.15 -3.32
CA CYS A 133 -0.05 17.05 -2.37
C CYS A 133 -0.96 15.93 -2.89
N ASP A 134 -2.14 16.27 -3.45
CA ASP A 134 -3.03 15.31 -4.09
C ASP A 134 -2.35 14.59 -5.26
N ALA A 135 -1.72 15.34 -6.17
CA ALA A 135 -1.05 14.79 -7.36
C ALA A 135 0.11 13.85 -6.99
N THR A 136 0.95 14.24 -6.02
CA THR A 136 2.11 13.45 -5.62
C THR A 136 1.72 12.14 -4.95
N ILE A 137 0.61 12.10 -4.19
CA ILE A 137 0.12 10.88 -3.55
C ILE A 137 -0.65 10.02 -4.55
N ARG A 138 -1.70 10.55 -5.15
CA ARG A 138 -2.64 9.77 -5.95
C ARG A 138 -2.08 9.27 -7.27
N PHE A 139 -1.25 10.07 -7.92
CA PHE A 139 -0.71 9.78 -9.24
C PHE A 139 0.81 9.59 -9.23
N SER A 140 1.43 9.69 -8.08
CA SER A 140 2.88 9.60 -7.92
C SER A 140 3.66 10.63 -8.75
N ASP A 141 3.10 11.83 -8.98
CA ASP A 141 3.69 12.89 -9.80
C ASP A 141 5.03 13.36 -9.22
N ASN A 142 6.09 13.26 -10.01
CA ASN A 142 7.46 13.58 -9.58
C ASN A 142 7.69 15.09 -9.49
N THR A 143 7.16 15.86 -10.42
CA THR A 143 7.25 17.33 -10.38
C THR A 143 6.56 17.85 -9.11
N ALA A 144 5.37 17.35 -8.80
CA ALA A 144 4.67 17.70 -7.57
C ALA A 144 5.54 17.34 -6.34
N GLY A 145 6.08 16.11 -6.29
CA GLY A 145 6.99 15.69 -5.22
C GLY A 145 8.19 16.62 -5.05
N ASN A 146 8.88 16.95 -6.14
CA ASN A 146 10.03 17.86 -6.13
C ASN A 146 9.66 19.29 -5.68
N LEU A 147 8.50 19.80 -6.09
CA LEU A 147 8.04 21.12 -5.65
C LEU A 147 7.77 21.12 -4.15
N LEU A 148 7.13 20.07 -3.60
CA LEU A 148 6.95 19.95 -2.14
C LEU A 148 8.28 19.82 -1.40
N LEU A 149 9.23 19.02 -1.91
CA LEU A 149 10.58 18.95 -1.34
C LEU A 149 11.27 20.30 -1.33
N LYS A 150 11.11 21.10 -2.40
CA LYS A 150 11.68 22.45 -2.46
C LYS A 150 11.12 23.37 -1.34
N GLU A 151 9.81 23.33 -1.12
CA GLU A 151 9.16 24.09 -0.05
C GLU A 151 9.62 23.64 1.34
N LEU A 152 9.91 22.35 1.52
CA LEU A 152 10.41 21.77 2.78
C LEU A 152 11.91 22.02 3.02
N GLY A 153 12.64 22.57 2.03
CA GLY A 153 14.08 22.84 2.13
C GLY A 153 14.97 21.69 1.62
N GLY A 154 14.45 20.86 0.71
CA GLY A 154 15.18 19.79 -0.01
C GLY A 154 14.93 18.39 0.53
N PRO A 155 15.47 17.35 -0.14
CA PRO A 155 15.21 15.94 0.17
C PRO A 155 15.48 15.57 1.63
N THR A 156 16.55 16.08 2.23
CA THR A 156 16.90 15.78 3.63
C THR A 156 15.84 16.23 4.65
N ALA A 157 14.89 17.08 4.25
CA ALA A 157 13.74 17.43 5.09
C ALA A 157 12.90 16.19 5.42
N ILE A 158 12.80 15.23 4.49
CA ILE A 158 12.09 13.96 4.73
C ILE A 158 12.79 13.13 5.79
N THR A 159 14.13 13.11 5.78
CA THR A 159 14.91 12.46 6.84
C THR A 159 14.63 13.09 8.19
N ARG A 160 14.65 14.44 8.28
CA ARG A 160 14.35 15.16 9.53
C ARG A 160 12.91 14.91 10.00
N PHE A 161 11.95 14.93 9.07
CA PHE A 161 10.55 14.62 9.37
C PHE A 161 10.40 13.18 9.91
N ALA A 162 11.00 12.18 9.25
CA ALA A 162 10.99 10.80 9.73
C ALA A 162 11.55 10.70 11.17
N ARG A 163 12.70 11.34 11.46
CA ARG A 163 13.27 11.36 12.82
C ARG A 163 12.30 11.97 13.84
N SER A 164 11.62 13.06 13.48
CA SER A 164 10.66 13.73 14.37
C SER A 164 9.41 12.90 14.66
N THR A 165 9.07 11.94 13.79
CA THR A 165 7.99 10.97 14.01
C THR A 165 8.46 9.68 14.67
N GLY A 166 9.73 9.60 15.09
CA GLY A 166 10.29 8.42 15.76
C GLY A 166 10.75 7.31 14.81
N ASP A 167 11.06 7.62 13.55
CA ASP A 167 11.66 6.72 12.60
C ASP A 167 13.17 7.00 12.47
N PRO A 168 14.03 6.16 13.05
CA PRO A 168 15.48 6.37 13.03
C PRO A 168 16.15 5.92 11.74
N VAL A 169 15.42 5.30 10.81
CA VAL A 169 15.98 4.59 9.64
C VAL A 169 15.76 5.34 8.34
N THR A 170 14.51 5.66 8.02
CA THR A 170 14.13 6.25 6.73
C THR A 170 14.95 7.50 6.40
N ARG A 171 15.50 7.56 5.20
CA ARG A 171 16.27 8.71 4.70
C ARG A 171 16.03 8.98 3.23
N LEU A 172 15.99 10.26 2.87
CA LEU A 172 15.93 10.76 1.51
C LEU A 172 17.09 11.74 1.29
N ASP A 173 17.85 11.52 0.23
CA ASP A 173 19.06 12.25 -0.07
C ASP A 173 18.99 12.96 -1.43
N ARG A 174 18.27 12.39 -2.39
CA ARG A 174 18.23 12.83 -3.79
C ARG A 174 16.82 13.28 -4.20
N TRP A 175 16.78 13.99 -5.32
CA TRP A 175 15.54 14.45 -5.96
C TRP A 175 14.98 13.38 -6.91
N GLU A 176 13.71 13.56 -7.33
CA GLU A 176 13.19 12.85 -8.49
C GLU A 176 13.85 13.41 -9.77
N PRO A 177 14.23 12.57 -10.76
CA PRO A 177 14.05 11.11 -10.78
C PRO A 177 15.26 10.32 -10.22
N GLU A 178 16.36 10.98 -9.83
CA GLU A 178 17.64 10.33 -9.49
C GLU A 178 17.53 9.33 -8.32
N LEU A 179 16.60 9.56 -7.37
CA LEU A 179 16.36 8.65 -6.24
C LEU A 179 15.87 7.26 -6.70
N ASN A 180 15.31 7.16 -7.92
CA ASN A 180 14.76 5.91 -8.46
C ASN A 180 15.79 5.03 -9.18
N SER A 181 17.08 5.39 -9.17
CA SER A 181 18.15 4.48 -9.62
C SER A 181 18.23 3.22 -8.73
N ALA A 182 17.72 3.29 -7.52
CA ALA A 182 17.32 2.19 -6.64
C ALA A 182 18.35 1.06 -6.48
N GLU A 183 19.65 1.37 -6.57
CA GLU A 183 20.72 0.38 -6.45
C GLU A 183 20.66 -0.33 -5.09
N PRO A 184 20.49 -1.67 -5.04
CA PRO A 184 20.23 -2.41 -3.80
C PRO A 184 21.33 -2.35 -2.74
N TRP A 185 22.55 -1.96 -3.14
CA TRP A 185 23.70 -1.83 -2.24
C TRP A 185 23.88 -0.41 -1.66
N ARG A 186 23.11 0.57 -2.12
CA ARG A 186 23.16 1.92 -1.58
C ARG A 186 22.37 2.05 -0.28
N VAL A 187 22.82 2.96 0.57
CA VAL A 187 22.09 3.33 1.79
C VAL A 187 21.31 4.64 1.63
N THR A 188 21.54 5.39 0.52
CA THR A 188 20.81 6.61 0.19
C THR A 188 19.40 6.29 -0.30
N ASP A 189 18.43 7.13 0.02
CA ASP A 189 17.03 7.03 -0.39
C ASP A 189 16.37 5.70 0.01
N THR A 190 16.69 5.22 1.21
CA THR A 190 16.26 3.91 1.71
C THR A 190 15.40 4.01 2.96
N THR A 191 14.68 2.93 3.19
CA THR A 191 13.93 2.64 4.42
C THR A 191 13.99 1.14 4.69
N THR A 192 13.39 0.70 5.81
CA THR A 192 13.09 -0.72 6.04
C THR A 192 11.58 -0.93 6.05
N PRO A 193 11.08 -2.14 5.71
CA PRO A 193 9.64 -2.43 5.78
C PRO A 193 9.02 -2.05 7.12
N ARG A 194 9.70 -2.36 8.23
CA ARG A 194 9.21 -2.01 9.57
C ARG A 194 9.18 -0.50 9.81
N ALA A 195 10.24 0.20 9.48
CA ALA A 195 10.34 1.63 9.76
C ALA A 195 9.26 2.41 9.01
N ILE A 196 9.12 2.18 7.71
CA ILE A 196 8.14 2.89 6.90
C ILE A 196 6.69 2.50 7.26
N GLY A 197 6.44 1.21 7.51
CA GLY A 197 5.12 0.75 7.95
C GLY A 197 4.69 1.40 9.27
N LEU A 198 5.58 1.47 10.26
CA LEU A 198 5.30 2.15 11.53
C LEU A 198 5.14 3.67 11.36
N THR A 199 5.88 4.29 10.45
CA THR A 199 5.71 5.71 10.13
C THR A 199 4.34 5.98 9.55
N TYR A 200 3.87 5.18 8.58
CA TYR A 200 2.51 5.28 8.06
C TYR A 200 1.45 5.07 9.14
N ALA A 201 1.64 4.11 10.05
CA ALA A 201 0.74 3.92 11.17
C ALA A 201 0.62 5.17 12.06
N ARG A 202 1.74 5.83 12.37
CA ARG A 202 1.74 7.09 13.16
C ARG A 202 1.04 8.23 12.44
N LEU A 203 1.21 8.32 11.11
CA LEU A 203 0.60 9.38 10.29
C LEU A 203 -0.91 9.18 10.08
N VAL A 204 -1.37 7.93 9.91
CA VAL A 204 -2.77 7.62 9.51
C VAL A 204 -3.63 7.22 10.71
N LEU A 205 -3.06 6.53 11.69
CA LEU A 205 -3.80 5.99 12.85
C LEU A 205 -3.40 6.64 14.17
N GLY A 206 -2.20 7.21 14.25
CA GLY A 206 -1.64 7.80 15.46
C GLY A 206 -1.88 9.32 15.55
N ASP A 207 -1.01 9.97 16.29
CA ASP A 207 -1.07 11.39 16.66
C ASP A 207 0.06 12.24 16.05
N ALA A 208 0.78 11.71 15.06
CA ALA A 208 1.84 12.44 14.38
C ALA A 208 1.33 13.65 13.56
N LEU A 209 0.04 13.66 13.26
CA LEU A 209 -0.68 14.76 12.62
C LEU A 209 -1.91 15.15 13.43
N GLU A 210 -2.28 16.43 13.40
CA GLU A 210 -3.56 16.91 13.90
C GLU A 210 -4.73 16.17 13.20
N PRO A 211 -5.89 16.00 13.84
CA PRO A 211 -7.00 15.22 13.29
C PRO A 211 -7.44 15.65 11.88
N ARG A 212 -7.46 16.95 11.60
CA ARG A 212 -7.82 17.50 10.28
C ARG A 212 -6.82 17.09 9.21
N ASP A 213 -5.55 17.19 9.50
CA ASP A 213 -4.46 16.89 8.56
C ASP A 213 -4.32 15.41 8.34
N ARG A 214 -4.48 14.61 9.40
CA ARG A 214 -4.56 13.15 9.30
C ARG A 214 -5.71 12.70 8.40
N ALA A 215 -6.91 13.28 8.57
CA ALA A 215 -8.06 12.97 7.72
C ALA A 215 -7.79 13.31 6.26
N ARG A 216 -7.17 14.46 5.99
CA ARG A 216 -6.80 14.91 4.64
C ARG A 216 -5.76 14.00 3.99
N LEU A 217 -4.69 13.66 4.71
CA LEU A 217 -3.66 12.72 4.23
C LEU A 217 -4.28 11.35 3.92
N THR A 218 -5.13 10.85 4.82
CA THR A 218 -5.81 9.57 4.65
C THR A 218 -6.73 9.59 3.43
N ASP A 219 -7.48 10.67 3.19
CA ASP A 219 -8.32 10.82 2.00
C ASP A 219 -7.50 10.74 0.69
N TRP A 220 -6.35 11.42 0.62
CA TRP A 220 -5.48 11.32 -0.55
C TRP A 220 -4.96 9.89 -0.77
N LEU A 221 -4.55 9.20 0.29
CA LEU A 221 -4.09 7.80 0.23
C LEU A 221 -5.21 6.83 -0.19
N LEU A 222 -6.43 6.99 0.33
CA LEU A 222 -7.59 6.18 -0.06
C LEU A 222 -7.92 6.31 -1.56
N ARG A 223 -7.62 7.46 -2.15
CA ARG A 223 -7.84 7.75 -3.57
C ARG A 223 -6.62 7.47 -4.45
N ASN A 224 -5.60 6.78 -3.96
CA ASN A 224 -4.45 6.37 -4.76
C ASN A 224 -4.89 5.54 -5.97
N THR A 225 -4.31 5.83 -7.13
CA THR A 225 -4.65 5.16 -8.40
C THR A 225 -3.55 4.20 -8.88
N THR A 226 -2.44 4.09 -8.16
CA THR A 226 -1.23 3.40 -8.65
C THR A 226 -1.05 1.98 -8.09
N SER A 227 -1.93 1.51 -7.21
CA SER A 227 -1.83 0.19 -6.56
C SER A 227 -2.72 -0.91 -7.15
N LEU A 228 -3.40 -0.65 -8.28
CA LEU A 228 -4.42 -1.55 -8.85
C LEU A 228 -3.89 -2.98 -9.07
N GLU A 229 -2.64 -3.14 -9.50
CA GLU A 229 -2.02 -4.44 -9.75
C GLU A 229 -1.14 -4.92 -8.57
N ARG A 230 -1.09 -4.17 -7.45
CA ARG A 230 -0.31 -4.46 -6.25
C ARG A 230 -1.21 -4.80 -5.07
N PHE A 231 -1.21 -4.01 -4.00
CA PHE A 231 -2.04 -4.28 -2.82
C PHE A 231 -3.51 -4.42 -3.17
N ARG A 232 -4.06 -3.54 -4.00
CA ARG A 232 -5.48 -3.62 -4.40
C ARG A 232 -5.82 -4.96 -5.06
N LYS A 233 -4.91 -5.53 -5.85
CA LYS A 233 -5.08 -6.84 -6.49
C LYS A 233 -5.05 -8.01 -5.52
N GLY A 234 -4.22 -7.91 -4.48
CA GLY A 234 -4.01 -8.97 -3.49
C GLY A 234 -4.99 -8.96 -2.32
N LEU A 235 -5.65 -7.82 -2.07
CA LEU A 235 -6.59 -7.66 -0.97
C LEU A 235 -8.03 -7.95 -1.41
N PRO A 236 -8.92 -8.39 -0.49
CA PRO A 236 -10.35 -8.48 -0.76
C PRO A 236 -10.90 -7.14 -1.27
N ALA A 237 -11.84 -7.20 -2.23
CA ALA A 237 -12.32 -6.01 -2.94
C ALA A 237 -13.11 -5.02 -2.03
N ASP A 238 -13.69 -5.52 -0.96
CA ASP A 238 -14.47 -4.77 0.03
C ASP A 238 -13.62 -4.12 1.13
N TRP A 239 -12.31 -4.36 1.14
CA TRP A 239 -11.43 -3.70 2.11
C TRP A 239 -11.09 -2.28 1.64
N LEU A 240 -11.13 -1.32 2.59
CA LEU A 240 -10.57 0.01 2.33
C LEU A 240 -9.04 -0.08 2.35
N LEU A 241 -8.41 0.69 1.47
CA LEU A 241 -6.95 0.73 1.36
C LEU A 241 -6.48 2.18 1.19
N ALA A 242 -5.68 2.66 2.13
CA ALA A 242 -4.97 3.93 2.07
C ALA A 242 -3.48 3.63 1.91
N ASP A 243 -2.95 3.80 0.69
CA ASP A 243 -1.61 3.35 0.36
C ASP A 243 -0.83 4.31 -0.53
N LYS A 244 0.46 4.07 -0.62
CA LYS A 244 1.36 4.71 -1.58
C LYS A 244 2.33 3.70 -2.15
N THR A 245 2.41 3.68 -3.47
CA THR A 245 3.36 2.84 -4.20
C THR A 245 4.70 3.53 -4.42
N GLY A 246 5.73 2.74 -4.70
CA GLY A 246 7.03 3.19 -5.17
C GLY A 246 7.54 2.28 -6.29
N GLY A 247 8.35 2.80 -7.19
CA GLY A 247 8.97 2.03 -8.26
C GLY A 247 10.26 2.68 -8.75
N GLY A 248 11.21 1.88 -9.18
CA GLY A 248 12.52 2.33 -9.66
C GLY A 248 13.23 1.23 -10.44
N GLN A 249 14.51 1.46 -10.76
CA GLN A 249 15.37 0.44 -11.35
C GLN A 249 15.54 -0.78 -10.41
N TYR A 250 16.21 -1.81 -10.87
CA TYR A 250 16.38 -3.08 -10.16
C TYR A 250 15.05 -3.70 -9.75
N GLY A 251 14.01 -3.58 -10.59
CA GLY A 251 12.68 -4.09 -10.30
C GLY A 251 12.13 -3.60 -8.94
N SER A 252 12.64 -2.46 -8.41
CA SER A 252 12.13 -1.89 -7.16
C SER A 252 10.65 -1.62 -7.30
N ASN A 253 9.84 -2.32 -6.49
CA ASN A 253 8.40 -2.32 -6.60
C ASN A 253 7.76 -2.42 -5.20
N ASN A 254 7.35 -1.29 -4.69
CA ASN A 254 6.95 -1.11 -3.31
C ASN A 254 5.47 -0.78 -3.20
N ASP A 255 4.86 -1.21 -2.08
CA ASP A 255 3.56 -0.73 -1.66
C ASP A 255 3.50 -0.67 -0.14
N VAL A 256 3.04 0.45 0.41
CA VAL A 256 2.97 0.72 1.85
C VAL A 256 1.65 1.40 2.18
N GLY A 257 0.94 0.90 3.17
CA GLY A 257 -0.35 1.47 3.52
C GLY A 257 -1.00 0.90 4.78
N ILE A 258 -2.21 1.36 4.97
CA ILE A 258 -3.14 0.88 5.99
C ILE A 258 -4.36 0.33 5.27
N THR A 259 -4.80 -0.85 5.66
CA THR A 259 -6.05 -1.43 5.16
C THR A 259 -7.03 -1.68 6.31
N TRP A 260 -8.32 -1.55 6.01
CA TRP A 260 -9.41 -1.81 6.96
C TRP A 260 -10.31 -2.90 6.38
N PRO A 261 -10.27 -4.13 6.97
CA PRO A 261 -11.31 -5.12 6.76
C PRO A 261 -12.67 -4.57 7.22
N PRO A 262 -13.82 -4.93 6.57
CA PRO A 262 -15.14 -4.39 6.93
C PRO A 262 -15.48 -4.55 8.42
N ASP A 263 -15.21 -5.71 9.00
CA ASP A 263 -15.53 -6.05 10.40
C ASP A 263 -14.28 -6.20 11.28
N GLY A 264 -13.12 -5.81 10.75
CA GLY A 264 -11.82 -6.00 11.39
C GLY A 264 -11.12 -4.72 11.80
N PRO A 265 -10.09 -4.83 12.62
CA PRO A 265 -9.21 -3.71 12.95
C PRO A 265 -8.31 -3.36 11.77
N PRO A 266 -7.77 -2.14 11.73
CA PRO A 266 -6.82 -1.76 10.70
C PRO A 266 -5.55 -2.62 10.76
N ILE A 267 -5.00 -2.88 9.57
CA ILE A 267 -3.76 -3.62 9.37
C ILE A 267 -2.77 -2.69 8.68
N VAL A 268 -1.62 -2.49 9.29
CA VAL A 268 -0.46 -1.83 8.68
C VAL A 268 0.21 -2.83 7.76
N MET A 269 0.54 -2.42 6.53
CA MET A 269 1.21 -3.27 5.56
C MET A 269 2.35 -2.50 4.87
N SER A 270 3.49 -3.15 4.72
CA SER A 270 4.63 -2.64 3.97
C SER A 270 5.30 -3.80 3.23
N VAL A 271 5.35 -3.71 1.91
CA VAL A 271 6.03 -4.66 1.03
C VAL A 271 6.99 -3.86 0.16
N LEU A 272 8.28 -4.18 0.25
CA LEU A 272 9.35 -3.56 -0.51
C LEU A 272 10.12 -4.66 -1.26
N THR A 273 10.42 -4.42 -2.53
CA THR A 273 11.10 -5.42 -3.36
C THR A 273 12.26 -4.83 -4.16
N THR A 274 13.23 -5.66 -4.49
CA THR A 274 14.26 -5.40 -5.50
C THR A 274 14.59 -6.69 -6.24
N GLN A 275 15.17 -6.55 -7.44
CA GLN A 275 15.66 -7.65 -8.26
C GLN A 275 17.14 -7.44 -8.57
N PRO A 276 17.86 -8.48 -9.04
CA PRO A 276 19.32 -8.39 -9.30
C PRO A 276 19.67 -7.48 -10.48
N GLU A 277 18.83 -7.49 -11.53
CA GLU A 277 19.13 -6.82 -12.79
C GLU A 277 18.61 -5.36 -12.77
N GLU A 278 19.42 -4.43 -13.28
CA GLU A 278 19.10 -2.99 -13.27
C GLU A 278 17.82 -2.67 -14.03
N ASP A 279 17.62 -3.31 -15.17
CA ASP A 279 16.47 -3.12 -16.06
C ASP A 279 15.31 -4.09 -15.79
N ALA A 280 15.37 -4.85 -14.68
CA ALA A 280 14.30 -5.75 -14.31
C ALA A 280 12.95 -5.03 -14.22
N PRO A 281 11.89 -5.60 -14.79
CA PRO A 281 10.55 -5.00 -14.72
C PRO A 281 9.98 -5.06 -13.31
N ALA A 282 9.05 -4.16 -13.02
CA ALA A 282 8.29 -4.19 -11.76
C ALA A 282 7.47 -5.48 -11.65
N ASP A 283 7.62 -6.22 -10.56
CA ASP A 283 6.90 -7.47 -10.31
C ASP A 283 5.66 -7.22 -9.44
N ASN A 284 4.58 -6.83 -10.08
CA ASN A 284 3.30 -6.59 -9.41
C ASN A 284 2.68 -7.87 -8.80
N PRO A 285 2.72 -9.06 -9.48
CA PRO A 285 2.26 -10.31 -8.88
C PRO A 285 2.93 -10.67 -7.56
N LEU A 286 4.23 -10.41 -7.40
CA LEU A 286 4.95 -10.60 -6.15
C LEU A 286 4.35 -9.77 -5.02
N VAL A 287 4.12 -8.47 -5.26
CA VAL A 287 3.55 -7.55 -4.26
C VAL A 287 2.11 -7.93 -3.93
N ALA A 288 1.29 -8.27 -4.93
CA ALA A 288 -0.08 -8.72 -4.75
C ALA A 288 -0.16 -10.06 -3.99
N GLY A 289 0.71 -11.02 -4.32
CA GLY A 289 0.82 -12.30 -3.63
C GLY A 289 1.18 -12.14 -2.15
N ALA A 290 2.15 -11.25 -1.85
CA ALA A 290 2.49 -10.91 -0.47
C ALA A 290 1.30 -10.28 0.26
N ALA A 291 0.57 -9.35 -0.36
CA ALA A 291 -0.62 -8.74 0.23
C ALA A 291 -1.70 -9.77 0.56
N ALA A 292 -1.97 -10.72 -0.34
CA ALA A 292 -2.93 -11.80 -0.11
C ALA A 292 -2.54 -12.70 1.08
N LEU A 293 -1.25 -13.03 1.21
CA LEU A 293 -0.73 -13.78 2.36
C LEU A 293 -0.94 -13.04 3.68
N LEU A 294 -0.67 -11.73 3.69
CA LEU A 294 -0.80 -10.88 4.86
C LEU A 294 -2.27 -10.70 5.26
N ALA A 295 -3.17 -10.52 4.29
CA ALA A 295 -4.60 -10.43 4.53
C ALA A 295 -5.13 -11.71 5.18
N ALA A 296 -4.80 -12.87 4.63
CA ALA A 296 -5.22 -14.17 5.17
C ALA A 296 -4.67 -14.45 6.58
N GLU A 297 -3.50 -13.92 6.91
CA GLU A 297 -2.86 -14.16 8.21
C GLU A 297 -3.34 -13.20 9.30
N LEU A 298 -3.69 -11.97 8.96
CA LEU A 298 -3.88 -10.89 9.94
C LEU A 298 -5.33 -10.39 10.06
N ALA A 299 -6.23 -10.79 9.17
CA ALA A 299 -7.64 -10.44 9.26
C ALA A 299 -8.33 -11.02 10.51
#